data_d61743e4f43cbdfb362166eef1e32d80
#
_entry.id   d61743e4f43cbdfb362166eef1e32d80
#
_cell.length_a   1.000
_cell.length_b   1.000
_cell.length_c   1.000
_cell.angle_alpha   90.00
_cell.angle_beta   90.00
_cell.angle_gamma   90.00
#
_symmetry.space_group_name_H-M   'P 1'
#
loop_
_entity.id
_entity.type
_entity.pdbx_description
1 polymer ?
#
loop_
_entity_poly.entity_id
_entity_poly.type
_entity_poly.pdbx_seq_one_letter_code
_entity_poly.pdbx_strand_id
1 'polypeptide(L)'
;MLLATDLDGTFLAGDPDNRLKLYRLVAAHPEIDLVFVTGRGLESVLPLLSDPTIPQPDYIICDVGCTVVHGETQQAIQPLQGEIDELWPGEQMIEDALLPFDGLQRQEVPQERRVSYF
;
A
#
# COMPACT_ATOMS: atom_id res chain seq x y z
N MET A 1 11.02 -7.29 15.61
CA MET A 1 9.81 -8.08 15.19
C MET A 1 9.16 -7.37 14.03
N LEU A 2 8.72 -8.09 13.00
CA LEU A 2 8.03 -7.48 11.85
C LEU A 2 6.52 -7.63 12.02
N LEU A 3 5.79 -6.53 11.92
CA LEU A 3 4.33 -6.47 11.88
C LEU A 3 3.88 -5.97 10.51
N ALA A 4 3.46 -6.87 9.64
CA ALA A 4 2.84 -6.52 8.37
C ALA A 4 1.31 -6.48 8.55
N THR A 5 0.68 -5.38 8.17
CA THR A 5 -0.77 -5.18 8.30
C THR A 5 -1.38 -4.58 7.06
N ASP A 6 -2.56 -5.07 6.71
CA ASP A 6 -3.44 -4.38 5.77
C ASP A 6 -4.06 -3.13 6.42
N LEU A 7 -4.49 -2.19 5.61
CA LEU A 7 -5.06 -0.92 6.06
C LEU A 7 -6.59 -0.95 6.14
N ASP A 8 -7.24 -1.15 4.99
CA ASP A 8 -8.69 -1.04 4.87
C ASP A 8 -9.41 -2.26 5.46
N GLY A 9 -10.33 -2.02 6.39
CA GLY A 9 -10.99 -3.14 7.07
C GLY A 9 -10.15 -3.85 8.13
N THR A 10 -8.88 -3.45 8.32
CA THR A 10 -7.95 -4.05 9.28
C THR A 10 -7.36 -2.98 10.21
N PHE A 11 -6.24 -2.37 9.84
CA PHE A 11 -5.53 -1.42 10.72
C PHE A 11 -6.29 -0.09 10.92
N LEU A 12 -7.05 0.35 9.92
CA LEU A 12 -7.88 1.55 9.97
C LEU A 12 -9.32 1.28 10.43
N ALA A 13 -9.69 0.03 10.68
CA ALA A 13 -11.04 -0.37 11.05
C ALA A 13 -11.23 -0.51 12.56
N GLY A 14 -12.49 -0.77 12.95
CA GLY A 14 -12.88 -1.07 14.30
C GLY A 14 -13.21 0.16 15.15
N ASP A 15 -13.44 -0.10 16.43
CA ASP A 15 -13.75 0.92 17.41
C ASP A 15 -12.60 1.92 17.58
N PRO A 16 -12.86 3.25 17.54
CA PRO A 16 -11.81 4.28 17.59
C PRO A 16 -10.92 4.20 18.85
N ASP A 17 -11.47 3.88 20.00
CA ASP A 17 -10.71 3.83 21.26
C ASP A 17 -9.77 2.61 21.27
N ASN A 18 -10.23 1.47 20.78
CA ASN A 18 -9.41 0.26 20.67
C ASN A 18 -8.32 0.42 19.62
N ARG A 19 -8.64 1.07 18.49
CA ARG A 19 -7.66 1.40 17.45
C ARG A 19 -6.57 2.31 17.99
N LEU A 20 -6.93 3.36 18.73
CA LEU A 20 -5.95 4.26 19.35
C LEU A 20 -5.07 3.54 20.39
N LYS A 21 -5.62 2.58 21.16
CA LYS A 21 -4.82 1.74 22.07
C LYS A 21 -3.81 0.89 21.31
N LEU A 22 -4.21 0.28 20.18
CA LEU A 22 -3.31 -0.48 19.31
C LEU A 22 -2.19 0.41 18.76
N TYR A 23 -2.53 1.59 18.28
CA TYR A 23 -1.54 2.53 17.72
C TYR A 23 -0.51 2.95 18.76
N ARG A 24 -0.96 3.27 19.97
CA ARG A 24 -0.07 3.60 21.09
C ARG A 24 0.82 2.42 21.48
N LEU A 25 0.29 1.21 21.45
CA LEU A 25 1.06 0.00 21.73
C LEU A 25 2.17 -0.18 20.70
N VAL A 26 1.86 -0.10 19.41
CA VAL A 26 2.85 -0.21 18.33
C VAL A 26 3.90 0.89 18.46
N ALA A 27 3.50 2.15 18.66
CA ALA A 27 4.41 3.28 18.80
C ALA A 27 5.32 3.19 20.05
N ALA A 28 4.90 2.50 21.12
CA ALA A 28 5.69 2.28 22.32
C ALA A 28 6.75 1.18 22.18
N HIS A 29 6.73 0.42 21.08
CA HIS A 29 7.61 -0.72 20.84
C HIS A 29 8.48 -0.51 19.58
N PRO A 30 9.57 0.27 19.67
CA PRO A 30 10.44 0.57 18.54
C PRO A 30 11.18 -0.65 17.95
N GLU A 31 11.12 -1.79 18.63
CA GLU A 31 11.59 -3.07 18.11
C GLU A 31 10.64 -3.74 17.12
N ILE A 32 9.47 -3.13 16.86
CA ILE A 32 8.52 -3.57 15.85
C ILE A 32 8.79 -2.82 14.56
N ASP A 33 9.23 -3.53 13.53
CA ASP A 33 9.26 -3.01 12.17
C ASP A 33 7.84 -3.06 11.61
N LEU A 34 7.18 -1.90 11.46
CA LEU A 34 5.81 -1.79 10.97
C LEU A 34 5.79 -1.69 9.45
N VAL A 35 5.03 -2.57 8.81
CA VAL A 35 4.86 -2.60 7.36
C VAL A 35 3.39 -2.43 6.99
N PHE A 36 3.06 -1.39 6.26
CA PHE A 36 1.75 -1.28 5.64
C PHE A 36 1.72 -2.07 4.33
N VAL A 37 0.72 -2.94 4.18
CA VAL A 37 0.50 -3.74 2.97
C VAL A 37 -0.91 -3.46 2.48
N THR A 38 -1.06 -2.82 1.33
CA THR A 38 -2.37 -2.34 0.89
C THR A 38 -2.58 -2.41 -0.62
N GLY A 39 -3.82 -2.55 -1.04
CA GLY A 39 -4.23 -2.38 -2.43
C GLY A 39 -4.28 -0.93 -2.90
N ARG A 40 -4.17 0.06 -1.99
CA ARG A 40 -4.15 1.48 -2.37
C ARG A 40 -2.88 1.81 -3.16
N GLY A 41 -2.97 2.83 -4.04
CA GLY A 41 -1.80 3.50 -4.58
C GLY A 41 -1.09 4.36 -3.52
N LEU A 42 0.20 4.62 -3.71
CA LEU A 42 1.01 5.39 -2.74
C LEU A 42 0.39 6.77 -2.42
N GLU A 43 -0.09 7.50 -3.43
CA GLU A 43 -0.74 8.79 -3.25
C GLU A 43 -1.95 8.75 -2.30
N SER A 44 -2.64 7.61 -2.24
CA SER A 44 -3.79 7.40 -1.34
C SER A 44 -3.37 6.99 0.07
N VAL A 45 -2.14 6.55 0.27
CA VAL A 45 -1.56 6.21 1.57
C VAL A 45 -0.94 7.43 2.25
N LEU A 46 -0.28 8.30 1.49
CA LEU A 46 0.46 9.45 2.03
C LEU A 46 -0.36 10.34 2.99
N PRO A 47 -1.65 10.64 2.73
CA PRO A 47 -2.45 11.43 3.67
C PRO A 47 -2.58 10.79 5.06
N LEU A 48 -2.54 9.45 5.17
CA LEU A 48 -2.60 8.74 6.44
C LEU A 48 -1.36 9.00 7.29
N LEU A 49 -0.20 9.20 6.66
CA LEU A 49 1.07 9.46 7.34
C LEU A 49 1.10 10.86 7.99
N SER A 50 0.17 11.73 7.61
CA SER A 50 0.01 13.06 8.21
C SER A 50 -0.83 13.05 9.49
N ASP A 51 -1.51 11.95 9.80
CA ASP A 51 -2.27 11.79 11.05
C ASP A 51 -1.29 11.38 12.17
N PRO A 52 -1.08 12.24 13.20
CA PRO A 52 -0.12 11.97 14.26
C PRO A 52 -0.52 10.81 15.17
N THR A 53 -1.75 10.32 15.08
CA THR A 53 -2.22 9.18 15.87
C THR A 53 -1.83 7.84 15.23
N ILE A 54 -1.63 7.81 13.91
CA ILE A 54 -1.24 6.61 13.18
C ILE A 54 0.28 6.40 13.30
N PRO A 55 0.73 5.23 13.78
CA PRO A 55 2.16 4.93 13.81
C PRO A 55 2.78 5.00 12.41
N GLN A 56 3.95 5.63 12.31
CA GLN A 56 4.66 5.69 11.04
C GLN A 56 5.20 4.30 10.68
N PRO A 57 4.94 3.81 9.47
CA PRO A 57 5.49 2.54 9.03
C PRO A 57 6.96 2.69 8.65
N ASP A 58 7.75 1.64 8.85
CA ASP A 58 9.11 1.55 8.33
C ASP A 58 9.12 1.31 6.82
N TYR A 59 8.12 0.55 6.34
CA TYR A 59 7.95 0.22 4.92
C TYR A 59 6.49 0.28 4.50
N ILE A 60 6.28 0.62 3.23
CA ILE A 60 4.96 0.62 2.59
C ILE A 60 5.03 -0.26 1.35
N ILE A 61 4.18 -1.27 1.30
CA ILE A 61 3.92 -2.12 0.14
C ILE A 61 2.52 -1.75 -0.34
N CYS A 62 2.44 -1.10 -1.48
CA CYS A 62 1.18 -0.58 -2.04
C CYS A 62 1.00 -1.00 -3.51
N ASP A 63 -0.05 -0.51 -4.17
CA ASP A 63 -0.41 -0.93 -5.54
C ASP A 63 -0.54 -2.45 -5.68
N VAL A 64 -1.18 -3.11 -4.70
CA VAL A 64 -1.35 -4.57 -4.68
C VAL A 64 0.00 -5.33 -4.68
N GLY A 65 1.04 -4.74 -4.08
CA GLY A 65 2.38 -5.32 -4.00
C GLY A 65 3.35 -4.85 -5.08
N CYS A 66 2.92 -3.99 -6.00
CA CYS A 66 3.76 -3.55 -7.11
C CYS A 66 4.65 -2.33 -6.80
N THR A 67 4.44 -1.68 -5.66
CA THR A 67 5.24 -0.54 -5.20
C THR A 67 5.74 -0.80 -3.79
N VAL A 68 7.05 -0.75 -3.57
CA VAL A 68 7.69 -0.99 -2.28
C VAL A 68 8.62 0.17 -1.95
N VAL A 69 8.30 0.89 -0.89
CA VAL A 69 9.03 2.10 -0.50
C VAL A 69 9.32 2.15 1.00
N HIS A 70 10.32 2.95 1.37
CA HIS A 70 10.55 3.34 2.76
C HIS A 70 9.41 4.23 3.26
N GLY A 71 8.95 4.00 4.48
CA GLY A 71 7.83 4.75 5.07
C GLY A 71 8.14 6.23 5.27
N GLU A 72 9.34 6.56 5.74
CA GLU A 72 9.75 7.93 6.03
C GLU A 72 10.05 8.75 4.77
N THR A 73 10.83 8.18 3.84
CA THR A 73 11.36 8.91 2.68
C THR A 73 10.56 8.70 1.41
N GLN A 74 9.71 7.70 1.36
CA GLN A 74 8.99 7.20 0.18
C GLN A 74 9.92 6.81 -0.98
N GLN A 75 11.21 6.62 -0.70
CA GLN A 75 12.16 6.14 -1.69
C GLN A 75 11.96 4.64 -1.93
N ALA A 76 12.05 4.24 -3.19
CA ALA A 76 11.94 2.84 -3.61
C ALA A 76 13.01 1.96 -2.95
N ILE A 77 12.61 0.76 -2.52
CA ILE A 77 13.51 -0.22 -1.93
C ILE A 77 14.17 -1.02 -3.04
N GLN A 78 15.48 -0.81 -3.21
CA GLN A 78 16.28 -1.50 -4.21
C GLN A 78 17.04 -2.70 -3.61
N PRO A 79 17.26 -3.78 -4.38
CA PRO A 79 16.91 -3.96 -5.81
C PRO A 79 15.46 -4.38 -6.07
N LEU A 80 14.68 -4.65 -5.02
CA LEU A 80 13.34 -5.24 -5.12
C LEU A 80 12.41 -4.45 -6.06
N GLN A 81 12.35 -3.12 -5.93
CA GLN A 81 11.50 -2.32 -6.82
C GLN A 81 11.95 -2.41 -8.29
N GLY A 82 13.26 -2.43 -8.55
CA GLY A 82 13.79 -2.63 -9.90
C GLY A 82 13.39 -3.96 -10.51
N GLU A 83 13.43 -5.04 -9.73
CA GLU A 83 12.97 -6.37 -10.17
C GLU A 83 11.48 -6.39 -10.50
N ILE A 84 10.65 -5.71 -9.70
CA ILE A 84 9.22 -5.55 -9.98
C ILE A 84 9.00 -4.75 -11.27
N ASP A 85 9.73 -3.65 -11.45
CA ASP A 85 9.60 -2.78 -12.62
C ASP A 85 9.97 -3.52 -13.92
N GLU A 86 10.99 -4.37 -13.89
CA GLU A 86 11.41 -5.19 -15.04
C GLU A 86 10.33 -6.23 -15.43
N LEU A 87 9.55 -6.71 -14.48
CA LEU A 87 8.48 -7.69 -14.73
C LEU A 87 7.16 -7.05 -15.16
N TRP A 88 7.01 -5.73 -15.01
CA TRP A 88 5.78 -5.03 -15.39
C TRP A 88 5.67 -4.91 -16.92
N PRO A 89 4.62 -5.50 -17.54
CA PRO A 89 4.50 -5.50 -19.00
C PRO A 89 4.01 -4.17 -19.57
N GLY A 90 3.63 -3.23 -18.72
CA GLY A 90 3.00 -1.97 -19.11
C GLY A 90 1.47 -2.03 -19.12
N GLU A 91 0.87 -0.89 -18.88
CA GLU A 91 -0.57 -0.71 -18.77
C GLU A 91 -1.30 -1.12 -20.05
N GLN A 92 -0.81 -0.66 -21.21
CA GLN A 92 -1.41 -0.93 -22.51
C GLN A 92 -1.54 -2.43 -22.81
N MET A 93 -0.52 -3.22 -22.45
CA MET A 93 -0.57 -4.67 -22.66
C MET A 93 -1.69 -5.33 -21.85
N ILE A 94 -1.90 -4.87 -20.62
CA ILE A 94 -2.97 -5.39 -19.75
C ILE A 94 -4.35 -4.98 -20.31
N GLU A 95 -4.50 -3.72 -20.72
CA GLU A 95 -5.74 -3.21 -21.31
C GLU A 95 -6.10 -3.98 -22.58
N ASP A 96 -5.14 -4.18 -23.49
CA ASP A 96 -5.35 -4.93 -24.73
C ASP A 96 -5.76 -6.37 -24.47
N ALA A 97 -5.15 -7.00 -23.46
CA ALA A 97 -5.50 -8.38 -23.05
C ALA A 97 -6.91 -8.50 -22.46
N LEU A 98 -7.45 -7.41 -21.89
CA LEU A 98 -8.77 -7.39 -21.26
C LEU A 98 -9.88 -6.93 -22.21
N LEU A 99 -9.56 -6.35 -23.37
CA LEU A 99 -10.53 -5.90 -24.39
C LEU A 99 -11.59 -6.96 -24.77
N PRO A 100 -11.30 -8.27 -24.84
CA PRO A 100 -12.30 -9.28 -25.19
C PRO A 100 -13.35 -9.53 -24.10
N PHE A 101 -13.18 -9.00 -22.90
CA PHE A 101 -14.05 -9.27 -21.76
C PHE A 101 -15.04 -8.10 -21.59
N ASP A 102 -16.31 -8.34 -21.93
CA ASP A 102 -17.38 -7.35 -21.76
C ASP A 102 -17.69 -7.13 -20.28
N GLY A 103 -18.07 -5.89 -19.94
CA GLY A 103 -18.55 -5.52 -18.61
C GLY A 103 -17.48 -5.05 -17.64
N LEU A 104 -16.21 -5.08 -18.02
CA LEU A 104 -15.13 -4.49 -17.21
C LEU A 104 -15.14 -2.97 -17.34
N GLN A 105 -15.20 -2.29 -16.21
CA GLN A 105 -15.09 -0.83 -16.14
C GLN A 105 -13.82 -0.46 -15.39
N ARG A 106 -12.90 0.24 -16.08
CA ARG A 106 -11.65 0.69 -15.47
C ARG A 106 -11.91 1.64 -14.30
N GLN A 107 -11.16 1.45 -13.22
CA GLN A 107 -11.19 2.33 -12.06
C GLN A 107 -10.28 3.55 -12.29
N GLU A 108 -10.83 4.74 -12.10
CA GLU A 108 -10.09 6.01 -12.11
C GLU A 108 -9.54 6.30 -10.72
N VAL A 109 -8.48 5.60 -10.34
CA VAL A 109 -7.79 5.75 -9.05
C VAL A 109 -6.28 5.89 -9.26
N PRO A 110 -5.55 6.58 -8.35
CA PRO A 110 -4.10 6.61 -8.40
C PRO A 110 -3.54 5.18 -8.32
N GLN A 111 -2.75 4.81 -9.31
CA GLN A 111 -2.18 3.46 -9.41
C GLN A 111 -0.91 3.46 -10.25
N GLU A 112 0.03 2.64 -9.82
CA GLU A 112 1.25 2.38 -10.55
C GLU A 112 1.45 0.86 -10.72
N ARG A 113 1.96 0.45 -11.86
CA ARG A 113 2.24 -0.97 -12.16
C ARG A 113 1.08 -1.91 -11.83
N ARG A 114 -0.13 -1.41 -11.99
CA ARG A 114 -1.39 -2.17 -11.93
C ARG A 114 -2.46 -1.49 -12.78
N VAL A 115 -3.47 -2.25 -13.17
CA VAL A 115 -4.70 -1.72 -13.78
C VAL A 115 -5.88 -2.35 -13.06
N SER A 116 -6.74 -1.53 -12.49
CA SER A 116 -7.87 -1.99 -11.67
C SER A 116 -9.19 -1.79 -12.41
N TYR A 117 -10.07 -2.77 -12.32
CA TYR A 117 -11.41 -2.77 -12.91
C TYR A 117 -12.47 -3.12 -11.86
N PHE A 118 -13.71 -2.71 -12.15
CA PHE A 118 -14.92 -3.19 -11.50
C PHE A 118 -15.47 -4.41 -12.22
#